data_6af531b087a2726f4ae2a353ee3dd615
#
_entry.id   6af531b087a2726f4ae2a353ee3dd615
#
_cell.length_a   1.000
_cell.length_b   1.000
_cell.length_c   1.000
_cell.angle_alpha   90.00
_cell.angle_beta   90.00
_cell.angle_gamma   90.00
#
_symmetry.space_group_name_H-M   'P 1'
#
loop_
_entity.id
_entity.type
_entity.pdbx_description
1 polymer ?
#
loop_
_entity_poly.entity_id
_entity_poly.type
_entity_poly.pdbx_seq_one_letter_code
_entity_poly.pdbx_strand_id
1 'polypeptide(L)'
;GSEMCIRDRFTRLRDNLLSMSRHILQNEDDASDAIQEAFCRLWPIRNKIKSEKEAAALTVTTTRNICIDQIRKKARFPELDIETNNECDEDNSEKENLLERFQTVKLLIEKRLTENQRKILELRDYQGLEIEDIANRLNMQPATIRMNLSRARKTIREQYKKLNAYDR
;
A
#
# COMPACT_ATOMS: atom_id res chain seq x y z
N GLY A 1 -1.44 8.63 28.81
CA GLY A 1 -1.20 9.71 27.99
C GLY A 1 -0.89 9.40 26.52
N SER A 2 -0.44 10.42 25.85
CA SER A 2 -0.15 10.39 24.41
C SER A 2 0.94 9.37 24.02
N GLU A 3 1.90 9.10 24.89
CA GLU A 3 2.98 8.15 24.60
C GLU A 3 2.52 6.69 24.53
N MET A 4 1.57 6.28 25.37
CA MET A 4 0.97 4.95 25.27
C MET A 4 0.16 4.76 23.99
N CYS A 5 -0.56 5.78 23.57
CA CYS A 5 -1.30 5.75 22.31
C CYS A 5 -0.40 5.61 21.07
N ILE A 6 0.74 6.29 21.06
CA ILE A 6 1.73 6.21 19.97
C ILE A 6 2.35 4.81 19.94
N ARG A 7 2.74 4.28 21.08
CA ARG A 7 3.30 2.92 21.16
C ARG A 7 2.31 1.86 20.72
N ASP A 8 1.03 1.97 21.12
CA ASP A 8 -0.02 1.05 20.73
C ASP A 8 -0.28 1.11 19.23
N ARG A 9 -0.32 2.29 18.64
CA ARG A 9 -0.46 2.48 17.19
C ARG A 9 0.70 1.88 16.43
N PHE A 10 1.92 2.08 16.90
CA PHE A 10 3.11 1.53 16.28
C PHE A 10 3.12 -0.01 16.34
N THR A 11 2.71 -0.56 17.48
CA THR A 11 2.59 -2.02 17.64
C THR A 11 1.53 -2.60 16.71
N ARG A 12 0.37 -1.96 16.61
CA ARG A 12 -0.69 -2.37 15.68
C ARG A 12 -0.25 -2.30 14.23
N LEU A 13 0.42 -1.23 13.86
CA LEU A 13 0.95 -1.08 12.50
C LEU A 13 1.93 -2.20 12.17
N ARG A 14 2.87 -2.47 13.08
CA ARG A 14 3.84 -3.57 12.93
C ARG A 14 3.13 -4.90 12.77
N ASP A 15 2.16 -5.20 13.62
CA ASP A 15 1.41 -6.45 13.58
C ASP A 15 0.61 -6.58 12.27
N ASN A 16 -0.01 -5.50 11.82
CA ASN A 16 -0.72 -5.48 10.55
C ASN A 16 0.22 -5.69 9.35
N LEU A 17 1.39 -5.07 9.38
CA LEU A 17 2.41 -5.24 8.34
C LEU A 17 2.92 -6.67 8.28
N LEU A 18 3.21 -7.28 9.42
CA LEU A 18 3.65 -8.67 9.50
C LEU A 18 2.56 -9.63 9.03
N SER A 19 1.34 -9.45 9.49
CA SER A 19 0.20 -10.29 9.09
C SER A 19 -0.04 -10.21 7.58
N MET A 20 -0.08 -9.01 7.03
CA MET A 20 -0.28 -8.78 5.60
C MET A 20 0.85 -9.41 4.78
N SER A 21 2.08 -9.16 5.16
CA SER A 21 3.26 -9.64 4.42
C SER A 21 3.38 -11.16 4.46
N ARG A 22 3.13 -11.79 5.61
CA ARG A 22 3.08 -13.25 5.73
C ARG A 22 1.99 -13.85 4.87
N HIS A 23 0.83 -13.22 4.85
CA HIS A 23 -0.30 -13.69 4.05
C HIS A 23 0.03 -13.66 2.55
N ILE A 24 0.69 -12.60 2.09
CA ILE A 24 1.08 -12.46 0.69
C ILE A 24 2.25 -13.38 0.34
N LEU A 25 3.32 -13.35 1.12
CA LEU A 25 4.58 -14.06 0.82
C LEU A 25 4.63 -15.48 1.34
N GLN A 26 3.84 -15.83 2.34
CA GLN A 26 3.80 -17.14 3.01
C GLN A 26 5.17 -17.58 3.57
N ASN A 27 6.00 -16.61 3.95
CA ASN A 27 7.33 -16.82 4.52
C ASN A 27 7.66 -15.68 5.48
N GLU A 28 8.05 -15.99 6.71
CA GLU A 28 8.34 -14.98 7.74
C GLU A 28 9.59 -14.16 7.45
N ASP A 29 10.63 -14.80 6.94
CA ASP A 29 11.88 -14.11 6.63
C ASP A 29 11.71 -13.13 5.48
N ASP A 30 11.02 -13.55 4.43
CA ASP A 30 10.68 -12.69 3.30
C ASP A 30 9.76 -11.53 3.71
N ALA A 31 8.82 -11.78 4.61
CA ALA A 31 7.92 -10.75 5.15
C ALA A 31 8.71 -9.70 5.94
N SER A 32 9.60 -10.12 6.81
CA SER A 32 10.47 -9.23 7.59
C SER A 32 11.36 -8.38 6.68
N ASP A 33 11.96 -8.99 5.66
CA ASP A 33 12.81 -8.32 4.68
C ASP A 33 12.02 -7.27 3.88
N ALA A 34 10.81 -7.58 3.48
CA ALA A 34 9.93 -6.65 2.75
C ALA A 34 9.60 -5.42 3.60
N ILE A 35 9.33 -5.59 4.89
CA ILE A 35 9.06 -4.50 5.82
C ILE A 35 10.30 -3.62 6.00
N GLN A 36 11.47 -4.22 6.18
CA GLN A 36 12.73 -3.48 6.29
C GLN A 36 13.03 -2.69 5.03
N GLU A 37 12.82 -3.28 3.86
CA GLU A 37 12.99 -2.60 2.58
C GLU A 37 12.04 -1.39 2.45
N ALA A 38 10.80 -1.53 2.89
CA ALA A 38 9.84 -0.43 2.89
C ALA A 38 10.32 0.73 3.77
N PHE A 39 10.81 0.45 4.97
CA PHE A 39 11.37 1.48 5.85
C PHE A 39 12.60 2.15 5.23
N CYS A 40 13.48 1.39 4.59
CA CYS A 40 14.64 1.95 3.90
C CYS A 40 14.24 2.90 2.77
N ARG A 41 13.20 2.58 2.02
CA ARG A 41 12.68 3.44 0.95
C ARG A 41 12.05 4.72 1.48
N LEU A 42 11.39 4.66 2.63
CA LEU A 42 10.66 5.80 3.20
C LEU A 42 11.53 6.69 4.08
N TRP A 43 12.62 6.17 4.62
CA TRP A 43 13.50 6.91 5.52
C TRP A 43 14.01 8.24 4.91
N PRO A 44 14.50 8.27 3.65
CA PRO A 44 14.97 9.52 3.04
C PRO A 44 13.91 10.61 2.91
N ILE A 45 12.64 10.23 2.80
CA ILE A 45 11.53 11.18 2.64
C ILE A 45 10.73 11.42 3.92
N ARG A 46 11.17 10.90 5.06
CA ARG A 46 10.43 10.98 6.33
C ARG A 46 10.05 12.41 6.75
N ASN A 47 10.89 13.38 6.43
CA ASN A 47 10.65 14.78 6.77
C ASN A 47 9.59 15.45 5.88
N LYS A 48 9.29 14.88 4.73
CA LYS A 48 8.26 15.37 3.81
C LYS A 48 6.87 14.77 4.10
N ILE A 49 6.81 13.78 4.98
CA ILE A 49 5.56 13.15 5.39
C ILE A 49 4.88 14.04 6.42
N LYS A 50 3.65 14.46 6.15
CA LYS A 50 2.97 15.51 6.90
C LYS A 50 2.31 15.05 8.20
N SER A 51 1.98 13.77 8.32
CA SER A 51 1.29 13.25 9.50
C SER A 51 1.64 11.80 9.76
N GLU A 52 1.39 11.34 10.98
CA GLU A 52 1.53 9.95 11.39
C GLU A 52 0.61 9.03 10.57
N LYS A 53 -0.60 9.49 10.28
CA LYS A 53 -1.57 8.76 9.44
C LYS A 53 -1.06 8.55 8.01
N GLU A 54 -0.45 9.57 7.41
CA GLU A 54 0.19 9.44 6.09
C GLU A 54 1.40 8.51 6.13
N ALA A 55 2.21 8.59 7.18
CA ALA A 55 3.35 7.71 7.35
C ALA A 55 2.92 6.24 7.43
N ALA A 56 1.88 5.95 8.19
CA ALA A 56 1.32 4.60 8.28
C ALA A 56 0.80 4.13 6.91
N ALA A 57 0.04 4.97 6.22
CA ALA A 57 -0.51 4.64 4.90
C ALA A 57 0.59 4.38 3.86
N LEU A 58 1.63 5.21 3.83
CA LEU A 58 2.79 5.02 2.96
C LEU A 58 3.53 3.72 3.26
N THR A 59 3.72 3.42 4.54
CA THR A 59 4.41 2.19 4.96
C THR A 59 3.64 0.95 4.54
N VAL A 60 2.34 0.91 4.78
CA VAL A 60 1.49 -0.21 4.38
C VAL A 60 1.48 -0.38 2.85
N THR A 61 1.27 0.70 2.11
CA THR A 61 1.21 0.67 0.65
C THR A 61 2.55 0.23 0.05
N THR A 62 3.66 0.79 0.52
CA THR A 62 5.00 0.46 0.04
C THR A 62 5.33 -1.00 0.33
N THR A 63 5.09 -1.46 1.55
CA THR A 63 5.32 -2.86 1.94
C THR A 63 4.51 -3.82 1.08
N ARG A 64 3.23 -3.52 0.90
CA ARG A 64 2.35 -4.34 0.07
C ARG A 64 2.82 -4.43 -1.37
N ASN A 65 3.22 -3.31 -1.95
CA ASN A 65 3.74 -3.28 -3.32
C ASN A 65 5.01 -4.10 -3.46
N ILE A 66 5.93 -4.02 -2.48
CA ILE A 66 7.14 -4.85 -2.44
C ILE A 66 6.78 -6.33 -2.42
N CYS A 67 5.84 -6.73 -1.56
CA CYS A 67 5.40 -8.12 -1.46
C CYS A 67 4.80 -8.63 -2.78
N ILE A 68 3.93 -7.84 -3.39
CA ILE A 68 3.29 -8.19 -4.67
C ILE A 68 4.33 -8.30 -5.78
N ASP A 69 5.29 -7.40 -5.84
CA ASP A 69 6.37 -7.44 -6.83
C ASP A 69 7.24 -8.69 -6.66
N GLN A 70 7.53 -9.10 -5.42
CA GLN A 70 8.26 -10.34 -5.16
C GLN A 70 7.51 -11.56 -5.66
N ILE A 71 6.19 -11.63 -5.44
CA ILE A 71 5.37 -12.72 -5.94
C ILE A 71 5.36 -12.74 -7.48
N ARG A 72 5.21 -11.59 -8.10
CA ARG A 72 5.22 -11.48 -9.57
C ARG A 72 6.55 -11.95 -10.14
N LYS A 73 7.67 -11.60 -9.52
CA LYS A 73 9.00 -12.05 -9.94
C LYS A 73 9.18 -13.56 -9.80
N LYS A 74 8.66 -14.15 -8.72
CA LYS A 74 8.71 -15.61 -8.52
C LYS A 74 7.80 -16.38 -9.48
N ALA A 75 6.66 -15.80 -9.87
CA ALA A 75 5.68 -16.43 -10.74
C ALA A 75 6.02 -16.29 -12.23
N ARG A 76 6.93 -15.37 -12.60
CA ARG A 76 7.33 -15.16 -13.99
C ARG A 76 8.43 -16.12 -14.40
N PHE A 77 8.25 -16.70 -15.58
CA PHE A 77 9.35 -17.36 -16.30
C PHE A 77 10.38 -16.27 -16.69
N PRO A 78 11.71 -16.59 -16.66
CA PRO A 78 12.74 -15.62 -16.97
C PRO A 78 12.62 -14.94 -18.35
N GLU A 79 11.84 -15.53 -19.23
CA GLU A 79 11.61 -15.05 -20.60
C GLU A 79 10.60 -13.88 -20.70
N LEU A 80 9.82 -13.61 -19.65
CA LEU A 80 8.80 -12.55 -19.63
C LEU A 80 9.23 -11.31 -18.86
N ASP A 81 10.46 -11.24 -18.42
CA ASP A 81 11.00 -10.21 -17.54
C ASP A 81 11.49 -8.95 -18.27
N ILE A 82 10.95 -8.67 -19.47
CA ILE A 82 11.46 -7.57 -20.29
C ILE A 82 10.84 -6.20 -19.92
N GLU A 83 9.79 -6.14 -19.14
CA GLU A 83 9.05 -4.87 -18.92
C GLU A 83 8.96 -4.37 -17.48
N THR A 84 9.60 -4.97 -16.53
CA THR A 84 9.66 -4.42 -15.17
C THR A 84 11.09 -4.20 -14.72
N ASN A 85 11.74 -3.24 -15.36
CA ASN A 85 12.89 -2.57 -14.76
C ASN A 85 12.39 -1.74 -13.57
N ASN A 86 11.97 -2.41 -12.53
CA ASN A 86 12.02 -1.88 -11.18
C ASN A 86 13.35 -2.31 -10.59
N GLU A 87 14.41 -2.01 -11.30
CA GLU A 87 15.70 -1.90 -10.66
C GLU A 87 15.54 -0.78 -9.63
N CYS A 88 15.78 -1.13 -8.38
CA CYS A 88 15.97 -0.15 -7.33
C CYS A 88 17.23 0.65 -7.67
N ASP A 89 17.12 1.51 -8.65
CA ASP A 89 18.10 2.57 -8.80
C ASP A 89 17.89 3.53 -7.64
N GLU A 90 18.93 3.67 -6.86
CA GLU A 90 19.00 4.55 -5.68
C GLU A 90 18.92 6.03 -6.04
N ASP A 91 18.27 6.37 -7.14
CA ASP A 91 18.16 7.74 -7.57
C ASP A 91 17.10 8.50 -6.77
N ASN A 92 17.47 9.65 -6.25
CA ASN A 92 16.60 10.56 -5.49
C ASN A 92 15.31 10.95 -6.25
N SER A 93 15.30 10.81 -7.57
CA SER A 93 14.14 11.12 -8.40
C SER A 93 13.00 10.11 -8.21
N GLU A 94 13.31 8.83 -7.98
CA GLU A 94 12.30 7.82 -7.72
C GLU A 94 11.63 7.99 -6.35
N LYS A 95 12.38 8.47 -5.37
CA LYS A 95 11.90 8.72 -4.00
C LYS A 95 10.93 9.90 -3.95
N GLU A 96 11.17 10.94 -4.73
CA GLU A 96 10.25 12.07 -4.90
C GLU A 96 8.98 11.64 -5.62
N ASN A 97 9.10 10.79 -6.64
CA ASN A 97 7.96 10.24 -7.37
C ASN A 97 7.03 9.40 -6.50
N LEU A 98 7.56 8.69 -5.50
CA LEU A 98 6.74 7.86 -4.58
C LEU A 98 5.76 8.72 -3.78
N LEU A 99 6.24 9.82 -3.20
CA LEU A 99 5.40 10.72 -2.41
C LEU A 99 4.38 11.45 -3.30
N GLU A 100 4.77 11.91 -4.47
CA GLU A 100 3.88 12.53 -5.45
C GLU A 100 2.76 11.58 -5.90
N ARG A 101 3.11 10.36 -6.23
CA ARG A 101 2.13 9.32 -6.57
C ARG A 101 1.15 9.06 -5.44
N PHE A 102 1.66 8.97 -4.23
CA PHE A 102 0.83 8.78 -3.04
C PHE A 102 -0.17 9.93 -2.88
N GLN A 103 0.27 11.18 -3.01
CA GLN A 103 -0.61 12.34 -2.89
C GLN A 103 -1.64 12.39 -4.01
N THR A 104 -1.27 12.06 -5.23
CA THR A 104 -2.20 11.98 -6.37
C THR A 104 -3.26 10.91 -6.14
N VAL A 105 -2.86 9.71 -5.74
CA VAL A 105 -3.78 8.61 -5.44
C VAL A 105 -4.71 8.98 -4.29
N LYS A 106 -4.20 9.61 -3.26
CA LYS A 106 -4.99 10.10 -2.11
C LYS A 106 -6.10 11.05 -2.56
N LEU A 107 -5.78 12.00 -3.43
CA LEU A 107 -6.77 12.91 -4.00
C LEU A 107 -7.83 12.17 -4.83
N LEU A 108 -7.43 11.20 -5.63
CA LEU A 108 -8.34 10.38 -6.43
C LEU A 108 -9.29 9.56 -5.55
N ILE A 109 -8.78 9.00 -4.47
CA ILE A 109 -9.59 8.26 -3.48
C ILE A 109 -10.65 9.17 -2.88
N GLU A 110 -10.30 10.38 -2.52
CA GLU A 110 -11.23 11.35 -1.94
C GLU A 110 -12.29 11.82 -2.94
N LYS A 111 -11.92 12.00 -4.21
CA LYS A 111 -12.78 12.60 -5.23
C LYS A 111 -13.60 11.61 -6.05
N ARG A 112 -13.10 10.41 -6.27
CA ARG A 112 -13.65 9.48 -7.27
C ARG A 112 -14.30 8.23 -6.69
N LEU A 113 -14.08 7.93 -5.43
CA LEU A 113 -14.64 6.74 -4.79
C LEU A 113 -15.91 7.09 -4.01
N THR A 114 -16.82 6.12 -3.96
CA THR A 114 -17.95 6.18 -3.03
C THR A 114 -17.45 6.10 -1.60
N GLU A 115 -18.28 6.49 -0.63
CA GLU A 115 -17.90 6.42 0.80
C GLU A 115 -17.54 4.99 1.23
N ASN A 116 -18.30 3.98 0.81
CA ASN A 116 -18.01 2.58 1.11
C ASN A 116 -16.71 2.10 0.47
N GLN A 117 -16.49 2.42 -0.79
CA GLN A 117 -15.25 2.08 -1.49
C GLN A 117 -14.04 2.71 -0.81
N ARG A 118 -14.14 3.98 -0.45
CA ARG A 118 -13.08 4.70 0.23
C ARG A 118 -12.75 4.09 1.59
N LYS A 119 -13.76 3.81 2.42
CA LYS A 119 -13.56 3.18 3.73
C LYS A 119 -12.87 1.83 3.62
N ILE A 120 -13.35 0.99 2.71
CA ILE A 120 -12.78 -0.34 2.49
C ILE A 120 -11.35 -0.26 2.00
N LEU A 121 -11.07 0.62 1.03
CA LEU A 121 -9.72 0.80 0.50
C LEU A 121 -8.76 1.33 1.55
N GLU A 122 -9.16 2.31 2.34
CA GLU A 122 -8.35 2.86 3.43
C GLU A 122 -8.04 1.82 4.50
N LEU A 123 -9.03 1.03 4.91
CA LEU A 123 -8.82 -0.04 5.90
C LEU A 123 -7.86 -1.10 5.37
N ARG A 124 -7.96 -1.45 4.11
CA ARG A 124 -7.11 -2.49 3.50
C ARG A 124 -5.73 -1.98 3.13
N ASP A 125 -5.65 -0.90 2.36
CA ASP A 125 -4.41 -0.44 1.74
C ASP A 125 -3.64 0.58 2.61
N TYR A 126 -4.32 1.27 3.52
CA TYR A 126 -3.67 2.24 4.41
C TYR A 126 -3.44 1.72 5.82
N GLN A 127 -4.30 0.85 6.33
CA GLN A 127 -4.14 0.28 7.67
C GLN A 127 -3.67 -1.18 7.65
N GLY A 128 -3.74 -1.85 6.51
CA GLY A 128 -3.27 -3.22 6.36
C GLY A 128 -4.16 -4.29 6.98
N LEU A 129 -5.44 -4.00 7.19
CA LEU A 129 -6.38 -4.95 7.79
C LEU A 129 -6.71 -6.11 6.83
N GLU A 130 -6.92 -7.28 7.41
CA GLU A 130 -7.40 -8.43 6.66
C GLU A 130 -8.86 -8.25 6.23
N ILE A 131 -9.24 -8.89 5.13
CA ILE A 131 -10.60 -8.77 4.57
C ILE A 131 -11.67 -9.17 5.59
N GLU A 132 -11.41 -10.21 6.37
CA GLU A 132 -12.32 -10.69 7.41
C GLU A 132 -12.52 -9.67 8.52
N ASP A 133 -11.47 -8.98 8.94
CA ASP A 133 -11.54 -7.92 9.94
C ASP A 133 -12.33 -6.70 9.42
N ILE A 134 -12.14 -6.34 8.16
CA ILE A 134 -12.92 -5.28 7.52
C ILE A 134 -14.40 -5.67 7.45
N ALA A 135 -14.68 -6.90 7.05
CA ALA A 135 -16.03 -7.43 6.98
C ALA A 135 -16.74 -7.35 8.34
N ASN A 136 -16.05 -7.74 9.41
CA ASN A 136 -16.58 -7.66 10.77
C ASN A 136 -16.82 -6.22 11.21
N ARG A 137 -15.90 -5.31 10.93
CA ARG A 137 -16.03 -3.89 11.29
C ARG A 137 -17.17 -3.18 10.59
N LEU A 138 -17.36 -3.48 9.31
CA LEU A 138 -18.38 -2.83 8.48
C LEU A 138 -19.69 -3.62 8.43
N ASN A 139 -19.73 -4.76 9.08
CA ASN A 139 -20.89 -5.67 9.05
C ASN A 139 -21.32 -6.02 7.62
N MET A 140 -20.33 -6.39 6.81
CA MET A 140 -20.49 -6.76 5.39
C MET A 140 -19.93 -8.15 5.15
N GLN A 141 -20.38 -8.80 4.10
CA GLN A 141 -19.85 -10.10 3.69
C GLN A 141 -18.43 -9.94 3.10
N PRO A 142 -17.49 -10.86 3.34
CA PRO A 142 -16.16 -10.80 2.75
C PRO A 142 -16.16 -10.67 1.22
N ALA A 143 -17.08 -11.34 0.54
CA ALA A 143 -17.23 -11.23 -0.91
C ALA A 143 -17.58 -9.80 -1.34
N THR A 144 -18.43 -9.11 -0.59
CA THR A 144 -18.79 -7.70 -0.84
C THR A 144 -17.57 -6.79 -0.66
N ILE A 145 -16.75 -7.04 0.37
CA ILE A 145 -15.50 -6.32 0.60
C ILE A 145 -14.55 -6.48 -0.60
N ARG A 146 -14.34 -7.71 -1.06
CA ARG A 146 -13.46 -7.98 -2.22
C ARG A 146 -13.95 -7.29 -3.49
N MET A 147 -15.25 -7.33 -3.74
CA MET A 147 -15.87 -6.68 -4.88
C MET A 147 -15.65 -5.16 -4.86
N ASN A 148 -15.90 -4.52 -3.71
CA ASN A 148 -15.70 -3.09 -3.54
C ASN A 148 -14.23 -2.70 -3.69
N LEU A 149 -13.30 -3.50 -3.16
CA LEU A 149 -11.86 -3.29 -3.35
C LEU A 149 -11.46 -3.35 -4.82
N SER A 150 -11.93 -4.38 -5.52
CA SER A 150 -11.64 -4.56 -6.95
C SER A 150 -12.12 -3.37 -7.77
N ARG A 151 -13.36 -2.93 -7.53
CA ARG A 151 -13.95 -1.77 -8.21
C ARG A 151 -13.22 -0.47 -7.87
N ALA A 152 -12.91 -0.26 -6.60
CA ALA A 152 -12.17 0.91 -6.14
C ALA A 152 -10.80 1.01 -6.80
N ARG A 153 -10.04 -0.07 -6.79
CA ARG A 153 -8.70 -0.13 -7.41
C ARG A 153 -8.75 0.07 -8.92
N LYS A 154 -9.76 -0.49 -9.57
CA LYS A 154 -9.97 -0.28 -11.01
C LYS A 154 -10.23 1.20 -11.32
N THR A 155 -11.13 1.84 -10.57
CA THR A 155 -11.44 3.26 -10.73
C THR A 155 -10.20 4.13 -10.55
N ILE A 156 -9.39 3.88 -9.50
CA ILE A 156 -8.16 4.62 -9.25
C ILE A 156 -7.15 4.44 -10.39
N ARG A 157 -6.95 3.21 -10.86
CA ARG A 157 -6.04 2.94 -11.98
C ARG A 157 -6.46 3.68 -13.25
N GLU A 158 -7.75 3.64 -13.57
CA GLU A 158 -8.28 4.30 -14.77
C GLU A 158 -8.14 5.82 -14.69
N GLN A 159 -8.46 6.41 -13.53
CA GLN A 159 -8.33 7.85 -13.32
C GLN A 159 -6.86 8.29 -13.31
N TYR A 160 -5.99 7.50 -12.73
CA TYR A 160 -4.54 7.77 -12.71
C TYR A 160 -3.96 7.77 -14.13
N LYS A 161 -4.34 6.80 -14.94
CA LYS A 161 -3.92 6.73 -16.36
C LYS A 161 -4.39 7.96 -17.15
N LYS A 162 -5.62 8.43 -16.93
CA LYS A 162 -6.14 9.63 -17.57
C LYS A 162 -5.31 10.87 -17.23
N LEU A 163 -4.95 11.05 -15.96
CA LEU A 163 -4.11 12.16 -15.53
C LEU A 163 -2.74 12.14 -16.22
N ASN A 164 -2.11 10.97 -16.27
CA ASN A 164 -0.80 10.83 -16.91
C ASN A 164 -0.84 11.00 -18.44
N ALA A 165 -1.97 10.73 -19.08
CA ALA A 165 -2.13 10.94 -20.51
C ALA A 165 -2.19 12.43 -20.90
N TYR A 166 -2.64 13.30 -20.00
CA TYR A 166 -2.69 14.75 -20.24
C TYR A 166 -1.33 15.44 -20.03
N ASP A 167 -0.43 14.85 -19.27
CA ASP A 167 0.91 15.39 -18.98
C ASP A 167 1.96 15.04 -20.06
N ARG A 168 1.52 14.38 -21.11
CA ARG A 168 2.36 14.08 -22.29
C ARG A 168 1.99 15.04 -23.46
#